data_d72b8b970cd692a6053ade5a77427e7f
#
_entry.id   d72b8b970cd692a6053ade5a77427e7f
#
_cell.length_a   1.000
_cell.length_b   1.000
_cell.length_c   1.000
_cell.angle_alpha   90.00
_cell.angle_beta   90.00
_cell.angle_gamma   90.00
#
_symmetry.space_group_name_H-M   'P 1'
#
loop_
_entity.id
_entity.type
_entity.pdbx_description
1 polymer ?
#
loop_
_entity_poly.entity_id
_entity_poly.type
_entity_poly.pdbx_seq_one_letter_code
_entity_poly.pdbx_strand_id
1 'polypeptide(L)'
;MALATYCENSMIARLSGILIQKSVTQCVVDVHGAGYRVVVPLSTFYELPEAGRPVVLQIHTHVREDAISLYGFYTEEERKVFQLMISVSGIGPKLAVNVLSGISAGEWVRAVAVEDLKRLTGIPGVGRKTAERMILELKDKAVKLGSEAAPVGVAEVRTGEQMKEDALSALVNLGYKGSSARDAVERIMKEAPEPLSLDQILKKALRIMAG
;
A
#
# COMPACT_ATOMS: atom_id res chain seq x y z
N MET A 1 -2.43 14.14 -13.34
CA MET A 1 -2.24 14.26 -11.87
C MET A 1 -2.98 13.12 -11.25
N ALA A 2 -2.30 11.97 -11.05
CA ALA A 2 -2.90 10.76 -10.54
C ALA A 2 -3.17 10.95 -9.04
N LEU A 3 -4.43 10.95 -8.64
CA LEU A 3 -4.85 10.81 -7.25
C LEU A 3 -4.48 9.38 -6.82
N ALA A 4 -3.34 9.25 -6.15
CA ALA A 4 -2.94 8.01 -5.52
C ALA A 4 -4.08 7.54 -4.61
N THR A 5 -4.45 6.28 -4.74
CA THR A 5 -5.41 5.59 -3.86
C THR A 5 -4.85 5.64 -2.44
N TYR A 6 -5.35 6.58 -1.63
CA TYR A 6 -4.99 6.64 -0.22
C TYR A 6 -5.57 5.43 0.50
N CYS A 7 -4.73 4.74 1.26
CA CYS A 7 -5.12 3.57 2.04
C CYS A 7 -6.27 3.89 3.00
N GLU A 8 -7.32 3.10 2.94
CA GLU A 8 -8.63 3.32 3.55
C GLU A 8 -8.66 3.41 5.10
N ASN A 9 -7.53 3.20 5.82
CA ASN A 9 -7.53 3.15 7.29
C ASN A 9 -6.39 3.93 7.98
N SER A 10 -5.69 4.82 7.30
CA SER A 10 -4.58 5.56 7.91
C SER A 10 -5.00 7.00 8.19
N MET A 11 -5.11 7.40 9.48
CA MET A 11 -5.47 8.78 9.86
C MET A 11 -4.46 9.79 9.27
N ILE A 12 -3.16 9.48 9.31
CA ILE A 12 -2.10 10.21 8.60
C ILE A 12 -1.50 9.25 7.58
N ALA A 13 -1.78 9.48 6.29
CA ALA A 13 -1.36 8.60 5.21
C ALA A 13 -0.08 9.08 4.49
N ARG A 14 0.21 10.38 4.54
CA ARG A 14 1.35 11.02 3.88
C ARG A 14 1.77 12.27 4.62
N LEU A 15 3.07 12.51 4.72
CA LEU A 15 3.64 13.78 5.16
C LEU A 15 4.46 14.39 4.02
N SER A 16 4.25 15.69 3.78
CA SER A 16 5.04 16.49 2.84
C SER A 16 5.45 17.76 3.56
N GLY A 17 6.75 17.94 3.78
CA GLY A 17 7.26 19.06 4.57
C GLY A 17 8.77 19.17 4.47
N ILE A 18 9.38 19.81 5.48
CA ILE A 18 10.84 19.99 5.59
C ILE A 18 11.38 18.99 6.60
N LEU A 19 12.44 18.27 6.21
CA LEU A 19 13.15 17.40 7.13
C LEU A 19 13.96 18.24 8.13
N ILE A 20 13.59 18.22 9.41
CA ILE A 20 14.29 19.00 10.44
C ILE A 20 15.48 18.20 10.99
N GLN A 21 15.24 16.92 11.25
CA GLN A 21 16.22 16.03 11.86
C GLN A 21 16.07 14.62 11.31
N LYS A 22 17.21 13.94 11.10
CA LYS A 22 17.23 12.49 10.79
C LYS A 22 18.20 11.75 11.69
N SER A 23 17.82 10.54 12.03
CA SER A 23 18.66 9.55 12.69
C SER A 23 18.37 8.18 12.07
N VAL A 24 19.18 7.18 12.35
CA VAL A 24 19.11 5.85 11.74
C VAL A 24 17.73 5.18 11.88
N THR A 25 16.97 5.51 12.94
CA THR A 25 15.69 4.86 13.24
C THR A 25 14.49 5.78 13.14
N GLN A 26 14.69 7.09 13.04
CA GLN A 26 13.59 8.06 13.02
C GLN A 26 13.99 9.39 12.41
N CYS A 27 13.00 10.12 11.94
CA CYS A 27 13.17 11.50 11.49
C CYS A 27 12.08 12.41 12.06
N VAL A 28 12.28 13.72 11.93
CA VAL A 28 11.29 14.74 12.25
C VAL A 28 11.01 15.56 11.00
N VAL A 29 9.75 15.60 10.58
CA VAL A 29 9.28 16.38 9.43
C VAL A 29 8.44 17.54 9.94
N ASP A 30 8.83 18.75 9.58
CA ASP A 30 8.02 19.95 9.81
C ASP A 30 6.99 20.11 8.70
N VAL A 31 5.73 20.18 9.10
CA VAL A 31 4.62 20.48 8.21
C VAL A 31 3.95 21.76 8.73
N HIS A 32 4.32 22.89 8.16
CA HIS A 32 3.80 24.22 8.51
C HIS A 32 3.88 24.55 10.01
N GLY A 33 5.01 24.23 10.65
CA GLY A 33 5.26 24.52 12.07
C GLY A 33 4.88 23.38 13.03
N ALA A 34 4.27 22.30 12.53
CA ALA A 34 4.03 21.09 13.31
C ALA A 34 5.11 20.04 13.01
N GLY A 35 5.91 19.67 14.03
CA GLY A 35 6.96 18.66 13.92
C GLY A 35 6.44 17.25 14.14
N TYR A 36 6.42 16.42 13.10
CA TYR A 36 6.03 15.01 13.16
C TYR A 36 7.24 14.10 13.32
N ARG A 37 7.27 13.35 14.42
CA ARG A 37 8.28 12.29 14.61
C ARG A 37 7.82 11.03 13.90
N VAL A 38 8.65 10.50 13.02
CA VAL A 38 8.37 9.35 12.17
C VAL A 38 9.46 8.30 12.34
N VAL A 39 9.08 7.07 12.66
CA VAL A 39 9.98 5.91 12.67
C VAL A 39 10.16 5.45 11.24
N VAL A 40 11.40 5.23 10.81
CA VAL A 40 11.73 4.83 9.45
C VAL A 40 12.62 3.59 9.43
N PRO A 41 12.48 2.68 8.45
CA PRO A 41 13.46 1.63 8.22
C PRO A 41 14.77 2.21 7.66
N LEU A 42 15.83 1.42 7.73
CA LEU A 42 17.14 1.84 7.23
C LEU A 42 17.12 2.09 5.71
N SER A 43 16.34 1.34 4.96
CA SER A 43 16.12 1.57 3.52
C SER A 43 15.63 2.99 3.24
N THR A 44 14.57 3.42 3.93
CA THR A 44 14.06 4.79 3.84
C THR A 44 15.08 5.83 4.34
N PHE A 45 15.80 5.54 5.44
CA PHE A 45 16.80 6.47 5.99
C PHE A 45 17.89 6.86 4.97
N TYR A 46 18.34 5.92 4.15
CA TYR A 46 19.36 6.19 3.11
C TYR A 46 18.83 7.08 1.99
N GLU A 47 17.52 7.05 1.73
CA GLU A 47 16.86 7.89 0.71
C GLU A 47 16.49 9.28 1.23
N LEU A 48 16.51 9.48 2.58
CA LEU A 48 16.19 10.79 3.15
C LEU A 48 17.22 11.85 2.76
N PRO A 49 16.77 13.05 2.33
CA PRO A 49 17.66 14.16 2.03
C PRO A 49 18.37 14.67 3.31
N GLU A 50 19.26 15.64 3.15
CA GLU A 50 19.83 16.35 4.28
C GLU A 50 18.79 17.22 5.02
N ALA A 51 19.04 17.47 6.32
CA ALA A 51 18.20 18.34 7.13
C ALA A 51 18.06 19.73 6.46
N GLY A 52 16.87 20.32 6.56
CA GLY A 52 16.51 21.58 5.91
C GLY A 52 15.96 21.42 4.48
N ARG A 53 15.90 20.21 3.93
CA ARG A 53 15.40 19.94 2.59
C ARG A 53 13.96 19.42 2.60
N PRO A 54 13.19 19.64 1.52
CA PRO A 54 11.86 19.08 1.39
C PRO A 54 11.90 17.55 1.32
N VAL A 55 10.93 16.90 1.96
CA VAL A 55 10.76 15.45 1.98
C VAL A 55 9.29 15.08 1.87
N VAL A 56 9.04 13.96 1.23
CA VAL A 56 7.71 13.34 1.17
C VAL A 56 7.85 11.91 1.66
N LEU A 57 7.03 11.52 2.63
CA LEU A 57 6.98 10.17 3.17
C LEU A 57 5.56 9.59 3.08
N GLN A 58 5.47 8.34 2.72
CA GLN A 58 4.26 7.54 2.87
C GLN A 58 4.16 7.07 4.31
N ILE A 59 3.02 7.28 4.95
CA ILE A 59 2.87 7.05 6.39
C ILE A 59 1.89 5.90 6.67
N HIS A 60 2.25 5.11 7.66
CA HIS A 60 1.32 4.24 8.37
C HIS A 60 1.14 4.75 9.80
N THR A 61 -0.09 5.07 10.16
CA THR A 61 -0.44 5.49 11.53
C THR A 61 -0.80 4.27 12.36
N HIS A 62 -0.05 4.02 13.42
CA HIS A 62 -0.31 2.94 14.37
C HIS A 62 -0.83 3.53 15.67
N VAL A 63 -2.09 3.24 15.99
CA VAL A 63 -2.78 3.75 17.19
C VAL A 63 -2.83 2.66 18.24
N ARG A 64 -2.45 3.00 19.47
CA ARG A 64 -2.65 2.21 20.68
C ARG A 64 -3.37 3.03 21.73
N GLU A 65 -3.78 2.43 22.81
CA GLU A 65 -4.48 3.12 23.91
C GLU A 65 -3.66 4.27 24.49
N ASP A 66 -2.35 4.12 24.54
CA ASP A 66 -1.38 5.03 25.18
C ASP A 66 -0.55 5.86 24.22
N ALA A 67 -0.58 5.58 22.90
CA ALA A 67 0.31 6.23 21.93
C ALA A 67 -0.18 6.18 20.50
N ILE A 68 0.15 7.26 19.76
CA ILE A 68 0.07 7.29 18.29
C ILE A 68 1.50 7.28 17.74
N SER A 69 1.84 6.27 16.95
CA SER A 69 3.15 6.12 16.32
C SER A 69 3.02 6.23 14.80
N LEU A 70 3.90 7.02 14.18
CA LEU A 70 3.98 7.16 12.74
C LEU A 70 5.16 6.36 12.22
N TYR A 71 4.91 5.53 11.22
CA TYR A 71 5.92 4.78 10.48
C TYR A 71 5.97 5.32 9.06
N GLY A 72 7.15 5.76 8.62
CA GLY A 72 7.34 6.42 7.33
C GLY A 72 8.20 5.61 6.39
N PHE A 73 7.84 5.68 5.12
CA PHE A 73 8.47 4.94 4.04
C PHE A 73 8.71 5.88 2.87
N TYR A 74 9.83 5.69 2.17
CA TYR A 74 10.14 6.49 1.00
C TYR A 74 9.24 6.12 -0.19
N THR A 75 8.92 4.84 -0.31
CA THR A 75 8.06 4.32 -1.38
C THR A 75 6.73 3.76 -0.86
N GLU A 76 5.74 3.75 -1.73
CA GLU A 76 4.45 3.12 -1.46
C GLU A 76 4.59 1.60 -1.33
N GLU A 77 5.52 0.99 -2.05
CA GLU A 77 5.82 -0.45 -1.97
C GLU A 77 6.32 -0.84 -0.57
N GLU A 78 7.27 -0.08 0.00
CA GLU A 78 7.73 -0.31 1.37
C GLU A 78 6.58 -0.25 2.37
N ARG A 79 5.69 0.75 2.23
CA ARG A 79 4.52 0.91 3.08
C ARG A 79 3.56 -0.28 2.96
N LYS A 80 3.26 -0.73 1.75
CA LYS A 80 2.40 -1.91 1.50
C LYS A 80 3.00 -3.18 2.11
N VAL A 81 4.28 -3.43 1.91
CA VAL A 81 4.99 -4.56 2.50
C VAL A 81 4.97 -4.51 4.03
N PHE A 82 5.20 -3.34 4.63
CA PHE A 82 5.07 -3.15 6.07
C PHE A 82 3.66 -3.51 6.57
N GLN A 83 2.61 -3.01 5.90
CA GLN A 83 1.22 -3.31 6.25
C GLN A 83 0.88 -4.79 6.13
N LEU A 84 1.36 -5.45 5.09
CA LEU A 84 1.23 -6.91 4.96
C LEU A 84 1.88 -7.63 6.14
N MET A 85 3.11 -7.27 6.52
CA MET A 85 3.81 -7.90 7.62
C MET A 85 3.07 -7.74 8.95
N ILE A 86 2.61 -6.53 9.29
CA ILE A 86 1.93 -6.29 10.56
C ILE A 86 0.52 -6.91 10.62
N SER A 87 -0.05 -7.34 9.49
CA SER A 87 -1.31 -8.11 9.47
C SER A 87 -1.14 -9.55 9.96
N VAL A 88 0.10 -10.05 10.02
CA VAL A 88 0.42 -11.39 10.51
C VAL A 88 0.51 -11.37 12.03
N SER A 89 -0.23 -12.24 12.69
CA SER A 89 -0.20 -12.36 14.16
C SER A 89 1.22 -12.69 14.66
N GLY A 90 1.70 -11.93 15.63
CA GLY A 90 3.06 -12.05 16.17
C GLY A 90 4.12 -11.23 15.45
N ILE A 91 3.76 -10.50 14.40
CA ILE A 91 4.64 -9.54 13.71
C ILE A 91 4.17 -8.13 14.04
N GLY A 92 4.87 -7.49 14.97
CA GLY A 92 4.59 -6.10 15.32
C GLY A 92 5.36 -5.11 14.43
N PRO A 93 5.00 -3.80 14.51
CA PRO A 93 5.64 -2.74 13.72
C PRO A 93 7.16 -2.69 13.86
N LYS A 94 7.71 -2.93 15.06
CA LYS A 94 9.15 -2.93 15.30
C LYS A 94 9.88 -4.01 14.50
N LEU A 95 9.29 -5.22 14.43
CA LEU A 95 9.87 -6.32 13.65
C LEU A 95 9.74 -6.04 12.15
N ALA A 96 8.62 -5.50 11.69
CA ALA A 96 8.42 -5.14 10.29
C ALA A 96 9.42 -4.06 9.81
N VAL A 97 9.71 -3.05 10.64
CA VAL A 97 10.76 -2.06 10.36
C VAL A 97 12.15 -2.72 10.28
N ASN A 98 12.45 -3.65 11.19
CA ASN A 98 13.73 -4.38 11.15
C ASN A 98 13.85 -5.23 9.88
N VAL A 99 12.78 -5.86 9.42
CA VAL A 99 12.78 -6.62 8.17
C VAL A 99 13.11 -5.70 7.00
N LEU A 100 12.41 -4.57 6.84
CA LEU A 100 12.67 -3.59 5.77
C LEU A 100 14.04 -2.90 5.91
N SER A 101 14.64 -2.94 7.08
CA SER A 101 16.02 -2.48 7.28
C SER A 101 17.05 -3.52 6.84
N GLY A 102 16.69 -4.79 6.77
CA GLY A 102 17.58 -5.90 6.40
C GLY A 102 17.48 -6.33 4.95
N ILE A 103 16.34 -6.13 4.31
CA ILE A 103 16.14 -6.42 2.87
C ILE A 103 15.19 -5.39 2.24
N SER A 104 15.32 -5.17 0.95
CA SER A 104 14.41 -4.28 0.22
C SER A 104 12.99 -4.88 0.12
N ALA A 105 11.98 -4.01 -0.10
CA ALA A 105 10.59 -4.44 -0.27
C ALA A 105 10.44 -5.46 -1.41
N GLY A 106 11.05 -5.22 -2.56
CA GLY A 106 11.01 -6.14 -3.70
C GLY A 106 11.73 -7.47 -3.45
N GLU A 107 12.83 -7.49 -2.67
CA GLU A 107 13.49 -8.75 -2.26
C GLU A 107 12.62 -9.53 -1.28
N TRP A 108 11.97 -8.84 -0.32
CA TRP A 108 11.05 -9.47 0.60
C TRP A 108 9.87 -10.13 -0.14
N VAL A 109 9.24 -9.41 -1.08
CA VAL A 109 8.15 -9.94 -1.92
C VAL A 109 8.60 -11.20 -2.65
N ARG A 110 9.77 -11.18 -3.28
CA ARG A 110 10.33 -12.36 -3.95
C ARG A 110 10.59 -13.51 -2.99
N ALA A 111 11.26 -13.25 -1.86
CA ALA A 111 11.58 -14.28 -0.88
C ALA A 111 10.33 -14.99 -0.34
N VAL A 112 9.25 -14.24 -0.08
CA VAL A 112 7.97 -14.82 0.37
C VAL A 112 7.29 -15.58 -0.77
N ALA A 113 7.29 -15.07 -2.00
CA ALA A 113 6.66 -15.72 -3.15
C ALA A 113 7.29 -17.06 -3.50
N VAL A 114 8.64 -17.17 -3.41
CA VAL A 114 9.38 -18.43 -3.69
C VAL A 114 9.67 -19.25 -2.43
N GLU A 115 9.11 -18.90 -1.29
CA GLU A 115 9.26 -19.60 0.00
C GLU A 115 10.72 -19.71 0.48
N ASP A 116 11.54 -18.68 0.24
CA ASP A 116 12.94 -18.66 0.65
C ASP A 116 13.09 -18.45 2.18
N LEU A 117 12.86 -19.53 2.92
CA LEU A 117 12.96 -19.56 4.37
C LEU A 117 14.36 -19.12 4.87
N LYS A 118 15.42 -19.50 4.14
CA LYS A 118 16.80 -19.18 4.49
C LYS A 118 17.05 -17.67 4.44
N ARG A 119 16.57 -17.03 3.38
CA ARG A 119 16.69 -15.57 3.22
C ARG A 119 15.96 -14.83 4.33
N LEU A 120 14.72 -15.25 4.66
CA LEU A 120 13.91 -14.63 5.70
C LEU A 120 14.48 -14.82 7.09
N THR A 121 14.97 -16.01 7.44
CA THR A 121 15.59 -16.29 8.75
C THR A 121 16.95 -15.66 8.92
N GLY A 122 17.60 -15.21 7.86
CA GLY A 122 18.84 -14.41 7.90
C GLY A 122 18.63 -12.99 8.40
N ILE A 123 17.38 -12.53 8.51
CA ILE A 123 17.06 -11.17 8.98
C ILE A 123 17.05 -11.16 10.53
N PRO A 124 17.78 -10.23 11.18
CA PRO A 124 17.79 -10.14 12.62
C PRO A 124 16.38 -9.99 13.23
N GLY A 125 16.06 -10.84 14.19
CA GLY A 125 14.75 -10.87 14.84
C GLY A 125 13.67 -11.71 14.13
N VAL A 126 13.97 -12.29 12.97
CA VAL A 126 13.08 -13.24 12.29
C VAL A 126 13.51 -14.66 12.58
N GLY A 127 12.79 -15.31 13.49
CA GLY A 127 12.98 -16.74 13.76
C GLY A 127 12.29 -17.63 12.72
N ARG A 128 12.65 -18.92 12.70
CA ARG A 128 12.09 -19.91 11.76
C ARG A 128 10.56 -19.93 11.77
N LYS A 129 9.94 -19.98 12.95
CA LYS A 129 8.46 -19.97 13.07
C LYS A 129 7.83 -18.70 12.49
N THR A 130 8.47 -17.55 12.69
CA THR A 130 7.99 -16.27 12.14
C THR A 130 8.10 -16.26 10.62
N ALA A 131 9.21 -16.75 10.05
CA ALA A 131 9.40 -16.84 8.62
C ALA A 131 8.42 -17.82 7.95
N GLU A 132 8.22 -19.00 8.53
CA GLU A 132 7.23 -19.98 8.06
C GLU A 132 5.81 -19.39 8.06
N ARG A 133 5.47 -18.62 9.10
CA ARG A 133 4.18 -17.95 9.21
C ARG A 133 4.01 -16.82 8.19
N MET A 134 5.04 -16.00 7.97
CA MET A 134 5.04 -14.98 6.91
C MET A 134 4.74 -15.62 5.55
N ILE A 135 5.43 -16.72 5.22
CA ILE A 135 5.23 -17.42 3.96
C ILE A 135 3.79 -17.92 3.86
N LEU A 136 3.33 -18.65 4.87
CA LEU A 136 1.99 -19.25 4.87
C LEU A 136 0.86 -18.22 4.70
N GLU A 137 0.93 -17.11 5.43
CA GLU A 137 -0.15 -16.11 5.46
C GLU A 137 -0.04 -15.05 4.36
N LEU A 138 1.15 -14.83 3.77
CA LEU A 138 1.39 -13.70 2.87
C LEU A 138 1.80 -14.08 1.45
N LYS A 139 2.07 -15.34 1.13
CA LYS A 139 2.53 -15.76 -0.20
C LYS A 139 1.64 -15.24 -1.33
N ASP A 140 0.33 -15.48 -1.25
CA ASP A 140 -0.61 -15.05 -2.31
C ASP A 140 -0.68 -13.51 -2.44
N LYS A 141 -0.60 -12.80 -1.31
CA LYS A 141 -0.60 -11.34 -1.28
C LYS A 141 0.71 -10.77 -1.82
N ALA A 142 1.84 -11.41 -1.52
CA ALA A 142 3.16 -11.04 -2.03
C ALA A 142 3.24 -11.23 -3.55
N VAL A 143 2.70 -12.33 -4.09
CA VAL A 143 2.64 -12.57 -5.54
C VAL A 143 1.83 -11.47 -6.23
N LYS A 144 0.66 -11.10 -5.68
CA LYS A 144 -0.16 -10.00 -6.23
C LYS A 144 0.58 -8.68 -6.20
N LEU A 145 1.22 -8.34 -5.07
CA LEU A 145 1.98 -7.10 -4.94
C LEU A 145 3.16 -7.05 -5.92
N GLY A 146 3.86 -8.18 -6.15
CA GLY A 146 4.95 -8.27 -7.11
C GLY A 146 4.49 -8.09 -8.56
N SER A 147 3.28 -8.51 -8.90
CA SER A 147 2.71 -8.28 -10.23
C SER A 147 2.26 -6.83 -10.46
N GLU A 148 1.88 -6.10 -9.40
CA GLU A 148 1.53 -4.69 -9.46
C GLU A 148 2.77 -3.77 -9.52
N ALA A 149 3.92 -4.24 -9.02
CA ALA A 149 5.18 -3.48 -8.96
C ALA A 149 6.01 -3.52 -10.26
N ALA A 150 5.55 -4.18 -11.33
CA ALA A 150 6.14 -4.03 -12.65
C ALA A 150 6.04 -2.54 -13.06
N PRO A 151 7.11 -1.93 -13.61
CA PRO A 151 7.18 -0.50 -13.82
C PRO A 151 6.00 -0.03 -14.66
N VAL A 152 5.14 0.80 -14.07
CA VAL A 152 4.08 1.54 -14.77
C VAL A 152 4.78 2.64 -15.58
N GLY A 153 5.40 2.21 -16.64
CA GLY A 153 6.00 3.05 -17.66
C GLY A 153 5.41 2.68 -19.02
N VAL A 154 4.13 2.78 -19.13
CA VAL A 154 3.27 3.05 -20.29
C VAL A 154 1.87 3.05 -19.69
N ALA A 155 1.03 4.02 -20.02
CA ALA A 155 -0.38 3.96 -19.69
C ALA A 155 -0.92 2.60 -20.20
N GLU A 156 -1.04 1.60 -19.31
CA GLU A 156 -1.72 0.37 -19.64
C GLU A 156 -3.13 0.76 -20.07
N VAL A 157 -3.43 0.49 -21.32
CA VAL A 157 -4.81 0.47 -21.79
C VAL A 157 -5.50 -0.58 -20.93
N ARG A 158 -6.20 -0.13 -19.88
CA ARG A 158 -6.96 -1.00 -18.99
C ARG A 158 -7.85 -1.87 -19.86
N THR A 159 -7.73 -3.17 -19.74
CA THR A 159 -8.59 -4.09 -20.48
C THR A 159 -10.04 -3.86 -20.05
N GLY A 160 -10.99 -4.06 -20.94
CA GLY A 160 -12.40 -3.90 -20.60
C GLY A 160 -12.84 -4.72 -19.36
N GLU A 161 -12.17 -5.84 -19.12
CA GLU A 161 -12.40 -6.72 -17.95
C GLU A 161 -11.92 -6.10 -16.63
N GLN A 162 -10.76 -5.46 -16.62
CA GLN A 162 -10.26 -4.72 -15.44
C GLN A 162 -11.15 -3.53 -15.09
N MET A 163 -11.63 -2.79 -16.09
CA MET A 163 -12.58 -1.68 -15.88
C MET A 163 -13.93 -2.18 -15.34
N LYS A 164 -14.35 -3.37 -15.73
CA LYS A 164 -15.56 -4.03 -15.22
C LYS A 164 -15.40 -4.38 -13.72
N GLU A 165 -14.29 -4.98 -13.34
CA GLU A 165 -14.01 -5.34 -11.93
C GLU A 165 -13.87 -4.11 -11.05
N ASP A 166 -13.18 -3.07 -11.50
CA ASP A 166 -13.04 -1.80 -10.78
C ASP A 166 -14.40 -1.12 -10.57
N ALA A 167 -15.26 -1.11 -11.59
CA ALA A 167 -16.61 -0.56 -11.49
C ALA A 167 -17.48 -1.36 -10.52
N LEU A 168 -17.43 -2.69 -10.55
CA LEU A 168 -18.16 -3.56 -9.63
C LEU A 168 -17.73 -3.33 -8.18
N SER A 169 -16.41 -3.28 -7.94
CA SER A 169 -15.86 -3.03 -6.62
C SER A 169 -16.31 -1.68 -6.05
N ALA A 170 -16.26 -0.63 -6.88
CA ALA A 170 -16.71 0.70 -6.48
C ALA A 170 -18.20 0.74 -6.11
N LEU A 171 -19.07 0.09 -6.90
CA LEU A 171 -20.51 0.06 -6.63
C LEU A 171 -20.87 -0.75 -5.38
N VAL A 172 -20.17 -1.86 -5.14
CA VAL A 172 -20.34 -2.65 -3.90
C VAL A 172 -19.89 -1.86 -2.69
N ASN A 173 -18.78 -1.13 -2.77
CA ASN A 173 -18.29 -0.24 -1.69
C ASN A 173 -19.27 0.93 -1.41
N LEU A 174 -20.02 1.38 -2.41
CA LEU A 174 -21.10 2.35 -2.26
C LEU A 174 -22.39 1.75 -1.66
N GLY A 175 -22.40 0.45 -1.32
CA GLY A 175 -23.51 -0.23 -0.64
C GLY A 175 -24.55 -0.86 -1.57
N TYR A 176 -24.29 -0.92 -2.88
CA TYR A 176 -25.19 -1.61 -3.81
C TYR A 176 -25.01 -3.13 -3.76
N LYS A 177 -26.10 -3.89 -3.98
CA LYS A 177 -26.03 -5.36 -4.05
C LYS A 177 -25.17 -5.80 -5.25
N GLY A 178 -24.22 -6.70 -5.01
CA GLY A 178 -23.27 -7.15 -6.04
C GLY A 178 -23.91 -7.74 -7.30
N SER A 179 -25.08 -8.40 -7.19
CA SER A 179 -25.86 -8.88 -8.36
C SER A 179 -26.37 -7.72 -9.21
N SER A 180 -27.03 -6.73 -8.60
CA SER A 180 -27.57 -5.57 -9.31
C SER A 180 -26.47 -4.69 -9.93
N ALA A 181 -25.32 -4.54 -9.22
CA ALA A 181 -24.17 -3.84 -9.75
C ALA A 181 -23.59 -4.55 -10.98
N ARG A 182 -23.49 -5.88 -10.94
CA ARG A 182 -23.01 -6.70 -12.07
C ARG A 182 -23.90 -6.56 -13.28
N ASP A 183 -25.22 -6.71 -13.12
CA ASP A 183 -26.19 -6.61 -14.21
C ASP A 183 -26.14 -5.22 -14.86
N ALA A 184 -26.03 -4.16 -14.04
CA ALA A 184 -25.94 -2.78 -14.55
C ALA A 184 -24.64 -2.55 -15.34
N VAL A 185 -23.50 -2.99 -14.84
CA VAL A 185 -22.19 -2.82 -15.51
C VAL A 185 -22.15 -3.63 -16.81
N GLU A 186 -22.61 -4.88 -16.81
CA GLU A 186 -22.66 -5.72 -18.02
C GLU A 186 -23.56 -5.14 -19.10
N ARG A 187 -24.72 -4.62 -18.72
CA ARG A 187 -25.61 -3.95 -19.64
C ARG A 187 -24.96 -2.72 -20.29
N ILE A 188 -24.32 -1.87 -19.48
CA ILE A 188 -23.63 -0.66 -19.96
C ILE A 188 -22.51 -1.00 -20.93
N MET A 189 -21.72 -2.03 -20.63
CA MET A 189 -20.62 -2.44 -21.49
C MET A 189 -21.07 -3.07 -22.79
N LYS A 190 -22.24 -3.77 -22.80
CA LYS A 190 -22.86 -4.33 -24.00
C LYS A 190 -23.46 -3.27 -24.91
N GLU A 191 -24.06 -2.23 -24.32
CA GLU A 191 -24.78 -1.17 -25.08
C GLU A 191 -23.83 -0.06 -25.57
N ALA A 192 -22.58 -0.04 -25.14
CA ALA A 192 -21.62 1.01 -25.49
C ALA A 192 -20.99 0.75 -26.87
N PRO A 193 -21.11 1.68 -27.81
CA PRO A 193 -20.49 1.57 -29.15
C PRO A 193 -18.97 1.76 -29.14
N GLU A 194 -18.42 2.37 -28.07
CA GLU A 194 -16.99 2.63 -27.87
C GLU A 194 -16.53 2.26 -26.46
N PRO A 195 -15.23 2.00 -26.24
CA PRO A 195 -14.70 1.74 -24.90
C PRO A 195 -14.98 2.90 -23.95
N LEU A 196 -15.74 2.62 -22.87
CA LEU A 196 -16.07 3.62 -21.85
C LEU A 196 -14.96 3.72 -20.81
N SER A 197 -14.73 4.92 -20.30
CA SER A 197 -13.88 5.10 -19.11
C SER A 197 -14.60 4.63 -17.85
N LEU A 198 -13.84 4.30 -16.78
CA LEU A 198 -14.40 3.87 -15.48
C LEU A 198 -15.42 4.88 -14.94
N ASP A 199 -15.12 6.18 -15.04
CA ASP A 199 -16.00 7.28 -14.60
C ASP A 199 -17.34 7.28 -15.37
N GLN A 200 -17.31 7.00 -16.68
CA GLN A 200 -18.53 6.91 -17.50
C GLN A 200 -19.35 5.69 -17.15
N ILE A 201 -18.72 4.54 -16.87
CA ILE A 201 -19.40 3.31 -16.45
C ILE A 201 -20.10 3.55 -15.11
N LEU A 202 -19.38 4.12 -14.13
CA LEU A 202 -19.93 4.41 -12.80
C LEU A 202 -21.10 5.39 -12.87
N LYS A 203 -20.99 6.49 -13.61
CA LYS A 203 -22.08 7.47 -13.76
C LYS A 203 -23.33 6.85 -14.39
N LYS A 204 -23.17 6.02 -15.41
CA LYS A 204 -24.30 5.32 -16.05
C LYS A 204 -24.92 4.28 -15.13
N ALA A 205 -24.09 3.48 -14.42
CA ALA A 205 -24.57 2.46 -13.50
C ALA A 205 -25.35 3.08 -12.33
N LEU A 206 -24.85 4.15 -11.73
CA LEU A 206 -25.54 4.88 -10.67
C LEU A 206 -26.90 5.42 -11.14
N ARG A 207 -27.02 5.93 -12.38
CA ARG A 207 -28.29 6.37 -12.94
C ARG A 207 -29.29 5.23 -13.12
N ILE A 208 -28.84 4.07 -13.58
CA ILE A 208 -29.71 2.88 -13.76
C ILE A 208 -30.19 2.34 -12.41
N MET A 209 -29.36 2.42 -11.36
CA MET A 209 -29.69 1.87 -10.05
C MET A 209 -30.38 2.84 -9.11
N ALA A 210 -30.40 4.14 -9.43
CA ALA A 210 -31.07 5.19 -8.63
C ALA A 210 -32.48 5.53 -9.16
N GLY A 211 -32.85 5.08 -10.34
CA GLY A 211 -34.15 5.34 -10.98
C GLY A 211 -35.05 4.19 -11.09
#